data_8b0573073ba1b17b6c4fe08e339b22a3
#
_entry.id   8b0573073ba1b17b6c4fe08e339b22a3
#
_cell.length_a   1.000
_cell.length_b   1.000
_cell.length_c   1.000
_cell.angle_alpha   90.00
_cell.angle_beta   90.00
_cell.angle_gamma   90.00
#
_symmetry.space_group_name_H-M   'P 1'
#
loop_
_entity.id
_entity.type
_entity.pdbx_description
1 polymer ?
#
loop_
_entity_poly.entity_id
_entity_poly.type
_entity_poly.pdbx_seq_one_letter_code
_entity_poly.pdbx_strand_id
1 'polypeptide(L)'
;SSTASGPKKKVTRYCAGSDEGTIAIAGSAHSNIAWRAENSVIAQWYRWRNDAMMASMNVADRSHARVIRIQQAIREQPGLDGWLFYDFRHLDPIAYRVLLLDPSLHVTRRWYYWVPAQGTPVKLQHRIEPHVLDGLPGDAHAYVSWRDQQAALGSLLHPAKRIAMQYSPMNAIPYLSRVDAGTIDLVRSLGAEVVTSADLVQQFEAVWDDAQLASHQVAAEGLRAIVDEAFGFVGTSLAARSSLTEYGLQQYILSRMQARGLVTSSPPIAAVNAHSADPHYAPASEGSAPIRQGDLVLIDLWAKQPGPGAVYADITWTGFVGATVPARQQDIFQIVRRARDAAVTFVQGRVRAGECPYGWEVDDVCRRVIQDAGYGQYFVHRTGHSIGEEVHGNGANIDNLETQDARRLLPGTCFSIEPGIYLPDEFGIRSELDVYLSARDAVVYGQPVQADLLPIPIPAS
;
A
#
# COMPACT_ATOMS: atom_id res chain seq x y z
N SER A 1 -66.65 10.86 10.70
CA SER A 1 -66.99 9.43 10.60
C SER A 1 -65.77 8.65 10.02
N SER A 2 -65.48 7.65 10.75
CA SER A 2 -64.56 6.50 10.55
C SER A 2 -63.16 6.63 11.17
N THR A 3 -63.09 5.98 12.31
CA THR A 3 -61.95 5.60 13.13
C THR A 3 -61.21 4.42 12.52
N ALA A 4 -59.89 4.46 12.52
CA ALA A 4 -59.05 3.27 12.29
C ALA A 4 -58.07 3.11 13.43
N SER A 5 -58.16 2.00 14.12
CA SER A 5 -57.37 1.55 15.26
C SER A 5 -56.04 0.91 14.81
N GLY A 6 -54.90 1.33 15.39
CA GLY A 6 -53.62 0.67 15.24
C GLY A 6 -53.37 -0.39 16.32
N PRO A 7 -52.52 -1.38 16.07
CA PRO A 7 -52.29 -2.52 16.96
C PRO A 7 -51.31 -2.21 18.10
N LYS A 8 -51.69 -2.72 19.30
CA LYS A 8 -50.93 -2.62 20.56
C LYS A 8 -49.67 -3.49 20.54
N LYS A 9 -48.54 -2.91 20.92
CA LYS A 9 -47.29 -3.65 21.22
C LYS A 9 -47.44 -4.37 22.58
N LYS A 10 -47.22 -5.69 22.58
CA LYS A 10 -47.02 -6.48 23.79
C LYS A 10 -45.61 -6.31 24.31
N VAL A 11 -45.46 -5.85 25.53
CA VAL A 11 -44.23 -5.87 26.30
C VAL A 11 -44.15 -7.19 27.05
N THR A 12 -43.17 -8.01 26.74
CA THR A 12 -42.89 -9.23 27.51
C THR A 12 -41.64 -8.96 28.39
N ARG A 13 -41.89 -8.97 29.71
CA ARG A 13 -40.82 -8.96 30.72
C ARG A 13 -40.17 -10.35 30.75
N TYR A 14 -38.84 -10.41 30.68
CA TYR A 14 -38.08 -11.60 31.04
C TYR A 14 -37.43 -11.42 32.39
N CYS A 15 -37.65 -12.40 33.25
CA CYS A 15 -37.03 -12.54 34.57
C CYS A 15 -35.58 -13.03 34.42
N ALA A 16 -34.72 -12.56 35.32
CA ALA A 16 -33.35 -13.02 35.50
C ALA A 16 -33.31 -14.50 35.95
N GLY A 17 -32.48 -15.28 35.27
CA GLY A 17 -32.04 -16.61 35.68
C GLY A 17 -30.55 -16.73 35.40
N SER A 18 -29.77 -16.93 36.46
CA SER A 18 -28.34 -17.23 36.43
C SER A 18 -28.10 -18.64 35.90
N ASP A 19 -27.31 -18.77 34.83
CA ASP A 19 -26.56 -20.00 34.56
C ASP A 19 -25.34 -19.71 33.72
N GLU A 20 -24.18 -20.15 34.22
CA GLU A 20 -22.90 -20.12 33.56
C GLU A 20 -22.92 -21.04 32.34
N GLY A 21 -23.09 -20.46 31.16
CA GLY A 21 -23.01 -21.16 29.87
C GLY A 21 -21.76 -20.77 29.13
N THR A 22 -20.75 -21.65 29.15
CA THR A 22 -19.56 -21.60 28.29
C THR A 22 -19.99 -21.48 26.82
N ILE A 23 -19.74 -20.33 26.20
CA ILE A 23 -19.95 -20.17 24.76
C ILE A 23 -18.76 -20.85 24.07
N ALA A 24 -18.99 -22.08 23.60
CA ALA A 24 -18.10 -22.73 22.65
C ALA A 24 -18.21 -22.01 21.30
N ILE A 25 -17.19 -21.23 20.96
CA ILE A 25 -17.03 -20.70 19.60
C ILE A 25 -16.66 -21.90 18.71
N ALA A 26 -17.62 -22.38 17.96
CA ALA A 26 -17.39 -23.35 16.88
C ALA A 26 -16.57 -22.68 15.78
N GLY A 27 -15.24 -22.67 15.93
CA GLY A 27 -14.30 -22.31 14.88
C GLY A 27 -14.39 -23.33 13.77
N SER A 28 -14.81 -22.90 12.59
CA SER A 28 -15.00 -23.75 11.44
C SER A 28 -13.70 -24.45 11.04
N ALA A 29 -13.69 -25.77 11.07
CA ALA A 29 -12.55 -26.62 10.62
C ALA A 29 -12.16 -26.39 9.14
N HIS A 30 -12.97 -25.64 8.38
CA HIS A 30 -12.71 -25.35 6.96
C HIS A 30 -11.62 -24.29 6.75
N SER A 31 -11.42 -23.35 7.70
CA SER A 31 -10.37 -22.31 7.58
C SER A 31 -8.95 -22.87 7.73
N ASN A 32 -8.78 -23.90 8.56
CA ASN A 32 -7.47 -24.50 8.81
C ASN A 32 -6.95 -25.41 7.69
N ILE A 33 -7.84 -25.98 6.85
CA ILE A 33 -7.45 -26.84 5.73
C ILE A 33 -7.04 -26.00 4.53
N ALA A 34 -7.78 -24.94 4.21
CA ALA A 34 -7.46 -24.00 3.15
C ALA A 34 -6.11 -23.30 3.43
N TRP A 35 -5.90 -22.84 4.67
CA TRP A 35 -4.67 -22.17 5.06
C TRP A 35 -3.43 -23.08 5.04
N ARG A 36 -3.53 -24.38 5.41
CA ARG A 36 -2.42 -25.35 5.31
C ARG A 36 -2.05 -25.65 3.85
N ALA A 37 -3.01 -25.62 2.93
CA ALA A 37 -2.77 -25.74 1.50
C ALA A 37 -2.10 -24.46 0.94
N GLU A 38 -2.55 -23.29 1.33
CA GLU A 38 -1.96 -21.99 0.99
C GLU A 38 -0.52 -21.87 1.50
N ASN A 39 -0.20 -22.38 2.71
CA ASN A 39 1.18 -22.40 3.21
C ASN A 39 2.12 -23.30 2.41
N SER A 40 1.64 -24.40 1.85
CA SER A 40 2.44 -25.22 0.95
C SER A 40 2.76 -24.48 -0.35
N VAL A 41 1.84 -23.67 -0.82
CA VAL A 41 1.95 -22.80 -2.00
C VAL A 41 2.88 -21.62 -1.71
N ILE A 42 2.74 -20.95 -0.57
CA ILE A 42 3.63 -19.87 -0.11
C ILE A 42 5.08 -20.40 0.03
N ALA A 43 5.27 -21.60 0.60
CA ALA A 43 6.60 -22.20 0.74
C ALA A 43 7.20 -22.65 -0.61
N GLN A 44 6.39 -23.06 -1.57
CA GLN A 44 6.82 -23.29 -2.96
C GLN A 44 7.16 -21.96 -3.64
N TRP A 45 6.36 -20.95 -3.42
CA TRP A 45 6.52 -19.61 -3.97
C TRP A 45 7.85 -18.96 -3.55
N TYR A 46 8.28 -19.11 -2.28
CA TYR A 46 9.60 -18.68 -1.81
C TYR A 46 10.77 -19.41 -2.49
N ARG A 47 10.62 -20.67 -2.93
CA ARG A 47 11.67 -21.40 -3.65
C ARG A 47 11.86 -20.92 -5.09
N TRP A 48 10.84 -20.28 -5.68
CA TRP A 48 10.89 -19.72 -7.05
C TRP A 48 11.41 -18.28 -7.07
N ARG A 49 11.69 -17.72 -5.92
CA ARG A 49 12.12 -16.34 -5.72
C ARG A 49 13.62 -16.08 -6.01
N ASN A 50 14.34 -17.02 -6.61
CA ASN A 50 15.74 -16.83 -7.00
C ASN A 50 15.85 -15.90 -8.22
N ASP A 51 15.58 -14.60 -8.02
CA ASP A 51 15.72 -13.54 -9.03
C ASP A 51 17.17 -13.29 -9.45
N ALA A 52 18.16 -13.75 -8.70
CA ALA A 52 19.54 -13.79 -9.13
C ALA A 52 19.73 -14.55 -10.46
N MET A 53 18.90 -15.58 -10.70
CA MET A 53 18.87 -16.30 -11.98
C MET A 53 18.17 -15.49 -13.08
N MET A 54 17.13 -14.72 -12.74
CA MET A 54 16.41 -13.86 -13.68
C MET A 54 17.25 -12.68 -14.15
N ALA A 55 18.07 -12.09 -13.29
CA ALA A 55 18.94 -10.96 -13.64
C ALA A 55 19.99 -11.31 -14.72
N SER A 56 20.39 -12.58 -14.83
CA SER A 56 21.35 -13.07 -15.85
C SER A 56 20.67 -13.49 -17.16
N MET A 57 19.36 -13.56 -17.24
CA MET A 57 18.61 -13.96 -18.43
C MET A 57 18.50 -12.82 -19.45
N ASN A 58 18.40 -13.14 -20.74
CA ASN A 58 18.02 -12.15 -21.73
C ASN A 58 16.55 -11.73 -21.58
N VAL A 59 16.16 -10.63 -22.22
CA VAL A 59 14.81 -10.03 -22.08
C VAL A 59 13.70 -11.03 -22.45
N ALA A 60 13.88 -11.79 -23.54
CA ALA A 60 12.87 -12.74 -24.01
C ALA A 60 12.67 -13.90 -23.01
N ASP A 61 13.76 -14.43 -22.45
CA ASP A 61 13.70 -15.50 -21.45
C ASP A 61 13.04 -15.01 -20.15
N ARG A 62 13.31 -13.77 -19.73
CA ARG A 62 12.65 -13.15 -18.57
C ARG A 62 11.14 -13.00 -18.78
N SER A 63 10.73 -12.50 -19.94
CA SER A 63 9.30 -12.37 -20.27
C SER A 63 8.60 -13.72 -20.33
N HIS A 64 9.25 -14.73 -20.87
CA HIS A 64 8.70 -16.09 -20.89
C HIS A 64 8.53 -16.67 -19.47
N ALA A 65 9.54 -16.58 -18.65
CA ALA A 65 9.48 -17.00 -17.24
C ALA A 65 8.40 -16.23 -16.46
N ARG A 66 8.27 -14.92 -16.72
CA ARG A 66 7.20 -14.08 -16.12
C ARG A 66 5.81 -14.58 -16.50
N VAL A 67 5.57 -14.90 -17.76
CA VAL A 67 4.26 -15.40 -18.22
C VAL A 67 3.94 -16.77 -17.62
N ILE A 68 4.91 -17.65 -17.47
CA ILE A 68 4.71 -18.92 -16.75
C ILE A 68 4.27 -18.68 -15.29
N ARG A 69 4.88 -17.71 -14.60
CA ARG A 69 4.48 -17.33 -13.24
C ARG A 69 3.07 -16.75 -13.20
N ILE A 70 2.69 -15.93 -14.19
CA ILE A 70 1.32 -15.39 -14.30
C ILE A 70 0.33 -16.54 -14.48
N GLN A 71 0.60 -17.49 -15.35
CA GLN A 71 -0.27 -18.67 -15.53
C GLN A 71 -0.39 -19.52 -14.25
N GLN A 72 0.69 -19.64 -13.50
CA GLN A 72 0.65 -20.33 -12.20
C GLN A 72 -0.24 -19.57 -11.22
N ALA A 73 -0.05 -18.25 -11.08
CA ALA A 73 -0.87 -17.42 -10.21
C ALA A 73 -2.37 -17.46 -10.55
N ILE A 74 -2.69 -17.50 -11.85
CA ILE A 74 -4.08 -17.67 -12.33
C ILE A 74 -4.66 -19.02 -11.89
N ARG A 75 -3.90 -20.12 -12.01
CA ARG A 75 -4.37 -21.46 -11.59
C ARG A 75 -4.62 -21.58 -10.09
N GLU A 76 -3.95 -20.76 -9.29
CA GLU A 76 -4.14 -20.69 -7.84
C GLU A 76 -5.41 -19.92 -7.46
N GLN A 77 -6.03 -19.19 -8.42
CA GLN A 77 -7.28 -18.46 -8.20
C GLN A 77 -8.49 -19.36 -8.60
N PRO A 78 -9.38 -19.73 -7.68
CA PRO A 78 -10.49 -20.62 -7.97
C PRO A 78 -11.40 -20.09 -9.09
N GLY A 79 -11.57 -20.92 -10.13
CA GLY A 79 -12.49 -20.64 -11.23
C GLY A 79 -12.06 -19.50 -12.15
N LEU A 80 -10.81 -19.07 -12.14
CA LEU A 80 -10.29 -18.05 -13.04
C LEU A 80 -9.73 -18.71 -14.30
N ASP A 81 -10.24 -18.32 -15.47
CA ASP A 81 -9.83 -18.88 -16.77
C ASP A 81 -8.57 -18.20 -17.32
N GLY A 82 -8.32 -16.94 -16.95
CA GLY A 82 -7.14 -16.21 -17.37
C GLY A 82 -7.15 -14.74 -16.99
N TRP A 83 -6.09 -14.06 -17.40
CA TRP A 83 -5.88 -12.62 -17.19
C TRP A 83 -5.79 -11.93 -18.55
N LEU A 84 -6.72 -10.99 -18.82
CA LEU A 84 -6.70 -10.15 -19.99
C LEU A 84 -6.08 -8.80 -19.65
N PHE A 85 -4.85 -8.59 -20.12
CA PHE A 85 -4.21 -7.28 -20.10
C PHE A 85 -4.71 -6.46 -21.30
N TYR A 86 -4.87 -5.17 -21.06
CA TYR A 86 -5.32 -4.20 -22.05
C TYR A 86 -4.60 -2.89 -21.83
N ASP A 87 -4.24 -2.21 -22.91
CA ASP A 87 -3.82 -0.83 -22.83
C ASP A 87 -4.22 -0.02 -24.05
N PHE A 88 -4.38 1.27 -23.84
CA PHE A 88 -4.54 2.31 -24.82
C PHE A 88 -3.80 3.56 -24.35
N ARG A 89 -2.70 3.92 -25.05
CA ARG A 89 -1.94 5.15 -24.77
C ARG A 89 -1.38 5.24 -23.34
N HIS A 90 -0.86 4.14 -22.83
CA HIS A 90 -0.27 4.03 -21.49
C HIS A 90 -1.23 4.32 -20.32
N LEU A 91 -2.50 3.98 -20.46
CA LEU A 91 -3.49 4.12 -19.39
C LEU A 91 -3.27 3.07 -18.26
N ASP A 92 -2.65 1.95 -18.58
CA ASP A 92 -2.41 0.87 -17.62
C ASP A 92 -0.91 0.63 -17.33
N PRO A 93 -0.28 1.46 -16.47
CA PRO A 93 1.13 1.26 -16.09
C PRO A 93 1.37 -0.07 -15.34
N ILE A 94 0.33 -0.65 -14.71
CA ILE A 94 0.42 -1.96 -14.05
C ILE A 94 0.70 -3.05 -15.08
N ALA A 95 -0.01 -3.03 -16.23
CA ALA A 95 0.24 -3.99 -17.29
C ALA A 95 1.69 -3.96 -17.79
N TYR A 96 2.28 -2.76 -17.93
CA TYR A 96 3.68 -2.61 -18.35
C TYR A 96 4.64 -3.23 -17.33
N ARG A 97 4.46 -2.98 -16.04
CA ARG A 97 5.34 -3.54 -15.00
C ARG A 97 5.17 -5.04 -14.83
N VAL A 98 3.93 -5.52 -14.79
CA VAL A 98 3.64 -6.96 -14.64
C VAL A 98 4.19 -7.76 -15.82
N LEU A 99 4.05 -7.24 -17.04
CA LEU A 99 4.51 -7.90 -18.27
C LEU A 99 5.96 -7.60 -18.64
N LEU A 100 6.65 -6.73 -17.88
CA LEU A 100 8.02 -6.27 -18.16
C LEU A 100 8.14 -5.60 -19.55
N LEU A 101 7.14 -4.82 -19.93
CA LEU A 101 7.14 -4.04 -21.18
C LEU A 101 7.91 -2.73 -21.01
N ASP A 102 8.55 -2.28 -22.08
CA ASP A 102 9.21 -0.98 -22.11
C ASP A 102 8.15 0.16 -22.09
N PRO A 103 8.11 1.01 -21.07
CA PRO A 103 7.14 2.11 -20.99
C PRO A 103 7.42 3.24 -22.00
N SER A 104 8.58 3.24 -22.66
CA SER A 104 8.92 4.22 -23.71
C SER A 104 8.38 3.87 -25.09
N LEU A 105 7.78 2.68 -25.27
CA LEU A 105 7.18 2.26 -26.55
C LEU A 105 6.10 3.25 -26.99
N HIS A 106 6.09 3.55 -28.28
CA HIS A 106 5.05 4.41 -28.85
C HIS A 106 3.75 3.63 -29.04
N VAL A 107 2.75 3.89 -28.19
CA VAL A 107 1.45 3.21 -28.22
C VAL A 107 0.33 4.22 -28.42
N THR A 108 -0.32 4.13 -29.57
CA THR A 108 -1.47 4.97 -29.95
C THR A 108 -2.73 4.16 -30.31
N ARG A 109 -2.61 2.86 -30.31
CA ARG A 109 -3.69 1.91 -30.61
C ARG A 109 -3.87 0.94 -29.46
N ARG A 110 -5.10 0.40 -29.34
CA ARG A 110 -5.42 -0.59 -28.33
C ARG A 110 -4.68 -1.88 -28.62
N TRP A 111 -4.12 -2.49 -27.57
CA TRP A 111 -3.64 -3.86 -27.60
C TRP A 111 -4.26 -4.66 -26.48
N TYR A 112 -4.33 -5.98 -26.67
CA TYR A 112 -4.77 -6.94 -25.68
C TYR A 112 -3.76 -8.07 -25.63
N TYR A 113 -3.48 -8.54 -24.41
CA TYR A 113 -2.67 -9.71 -24.21
C TYR A 113 -3.41 -10.66 -23.28
N TRP A 114 -3.84 -11.78 -23.84
CA TRP A 114 -4.55 -12.82 -23.13
C TRP A 114 -3.57 -13.85 -22.59
N VAL A 115 -3.55 -14.03 -21.27
CA VAL A 115 -2.79 -15.08 -20.57
C VAL A 115 -3.79 -16.06 -19.98
N PRO A 116 -4.05 -17.22 -20.64
CA PRO A 116 -4.94 -18.25 -20.11
C PRO A 116 -4.30 -18.96 -18.93
N ALA A 117 -5.09 -19.53 -18.02
CA ALA A 117 -4.60 -20.40 -16.94
C ALA A 117 -3.78 -21.59 -17.47
N GLN A 118 -4.11 -22.09 -18.66
CA GLN A 118 -3.40 -23.14 -19.37
C GLN A 118 -3.42 -22.87 -20.88
N GLY A 119 -2.37 -23.25 -21.58
CA GLY A 119 -2.24 -23.08 -23.02
C GLY A 119 -1.37 -21.89 -23.43
N THR A 120 -1.38 -21.59 -24.71
CA THR A 120 -0.54 -20.53 -25.31
C THR A 120 -1.17 -19.15 -25.08
N PRO A 121 -0.42 -18.17 -24.57
CA PRO A 121 -0.88 -16.78 -24.55
C PRO A 121 -1.13 -16.22 -25.96
N VAL A 122 -1.95 -15.18 -26.06
CA VAL A 122 -2.30 -14.58 -27.36
C VAL A 122 -2.20 -13.07 -27.31
N LYS A 123 -1.52 -12.51 -28.29
CA LYS A 123 -1.36 -11.07 -28.54
C LYS A 123 -2.39 -10.63 -29.58
N LEU A 124 -3.20 -9.63 -29.26
CA LEU A 124 -4.10 -8.98 -30.22
C LEU A 124 -3.72 -7.50 -30.32
N GLN A 125 -3.18 -7.09 -31.47
CA GLN A 125 -2.64 -5.76 -31.67
C GLN A 125 -3.01 -5.18 -33.02
N HIS A 126 -2.98 -3.85 -33.12
CA HIS A 126 -3.34 -3.18 -34.37
C HIS A 126 -2.21 -3.33 -35.39
N ARG A 127 -2.57 -3.54 -36.67
CA ARG A 127 -1.61 -3.78 -37.76
C ARG A 127 -0.57 -2.68 -37.94
N ILE A 128 -0.84 -1.43 -37.57
CA ILE A 128 0.15 -0.33 -37.68
C ILE A 128 1.10 -0.23 -36.50
N GLU A 129 0.86 -0.97 -35.43
CA GLU A 129 1.73 -1.08 -34.24
C GLU A 129 1.98 -2.57 -33.94
N PRO A 130 2.60 -3.33 -34.87
CA PRO A 130 2.68 -4.78 -34.75
C PRO A 130 3.75 -5.26 -33.76
N HIS A 131 4.59 -4.36 -33.22
CA HIS A 131 5.77 -4.69 -32.42
C HIS A 131 5.63 -4.41 -30.94
N VAL A 132 4.49 -3.88 -30.48
CA VAL A 132 4.30 -3.47 -29.06
C VAL A 132 4.48 -4.64 -28.10
N LEU A 133 4.07 -5.84 -28.51
CA LEU A 133 4.10 -7.06 -27.67
C LEU A 133 5.15 -8.08 -28.15
N ASP A 134 6.14 -7.69 -28.97
CA ASP A 134 7.12 -8.64 -29.54
C ASP A 134 7.96 -9.34 -28.47
N GLY A 135 8.25 -8.66 -27.36
CA GLY A 135 8.99 -9.26 -26.23
C GLY A 135 8.23 -10.33 -25.44
N LEU A 136 6.92 -10.50 -25.67
CA LEU A 136 6.10 -11.47 -24.96
C LEU A 136 5.96 -12.78 -25.74
N PRO A 137 5.84 -13.93 -25.05
CA PRO A 137 5.55 -15.21 -25.71
C PRO A 137 4.09 -15.25 -26.19
N GLY A 138 3.79 -16.19 -27.12
CA GLY A 138 2.45 -16.51 -27.59
C GLY A 138 2.17 -16.12 -29.03
N ASP A 139 0.97 -16.51 -29.49
CA ASP A 139 0.52 -16.30 -30.86
C ASP A 139 0.12 -14.84 -31.09
N ALA A 140 0.43 -14.30 -32.27
CA ALA A 140 0.15 -12.91 -32.60
C ALA A 140 -0.99 -12.80 -33.64
N HIS A 141 -2.00 -12.01 -33.34
CA HIS A 141 -3.10 -11.67 -34.22
C HIS A 141 -3.16 -10.16 -34.42
N ALA A 142 -3.27 -9.74 -35.67
CA ALA A 142 -3.40 -8.33 -36.04
C ALA A 142 -4.84 -8.01 -36.44
N TYR A 143 -5.37 -6.88 -35.97
CA TYR A 143 -6.64 -6.32 -36.41
C TYR A 143 -6.42 -4.98 -37.11
N VAL A 144 -7.40 -4.56 -37.92
CA VAL A 144 -7.42 -3.28 -38.64
C VAL A 144 -8.63 -2.43 -38.26
N SER A 145 -9.81 -3.03 -38.30
CA SER A 145 -11.07 -2.33 -38.01
C SER A 145 -11.58 -2.66 -36.59
N TRP A 146 -12.52 -1.85 -36.10
CA TRP A 146 -13.19 -2.14 -34.84
C TRP A 146 -13.98 -3.46 -34.87
N ARG A 147 -14.51 -3.82 -36.07
CA ARG A 147 -15.23 -5.09 -36.29
C ARG A 147 -14.28 -6.27 -36.19
N ASP A 148 -13.10 -6.17 -36.80
CA ASP A 148 -12.06 -7.21 -36.69
C ASP A 148 -11.59 -7.37 -35.26
N GLN A 149 -11.39 -6.25 -34.55
CA GLN A 149 -11.01 -6.25 -33.15
C GLN A 149 -12.03 -6.97 -32.28
N GLN A 150 -13.33 -6.66 -32.41
CA GLN A 150 -14.38 -7.29 -31.61
C GLN A 150 -14.53 -8.77 -31.94
N ALA A 151 -14.47 -9.14 -33.23
CA ALA A 151 -14.52 -10.54 -33.64
C ALA A 151 -13.32 -11.34 -33.12
N ALA A 152 -12.12 -10.78 -33.28
CA ALA A 152 -10.89 -11.41 -32.76
C ALA A 152 -10.91 -11.56 -31.24
N LEU A 153 -11.34 -10.51 -30.50
CA LEU A 153 -11.45 -10.55 -29.05
C LEU A 153 -12.50 -11.58 -28.60
N GLY A 154 -13.65 -11.65 -29.27
CA GLY A 154 -14.68 -12.66 -28.98
C GLY A 154 -14.17 -14.09 -29.20
N SER A 155 -13.43 -14.34 -30.29
CA SER A 155 -12.80 -15.64 -30.54
C SER A 155 -11.71 -15.98 -29.52
N LEU A 156 -10.93 -14.98 -29.13
CA LEU A 156 -9.86 -15.12 -28.15
C LEU A 156 -10.39 -15.52 -26.76
N LEU A 157 -11.50 -14.94 -26.35
CA LEU A 157 -12.08 -15.16 -25.02
C LEU A 157 -13.02 -16.37 -24.95
N HIS A 158 -13.32 -17.02 -26.09
CA HIS A 158 -14.14 -18.23 -26.10
C HIS A 158 -13.26 -19.50 -25.91
N PRO A 159 -13.56 -20.40 -24.98
CA PRO A 159 -14.74 -20.48 -24.10
C PRO A 159 -14.53 -19.89 -22.69
N ALA A 160 -13.59 -18.99 -22.50
CA ALA A 160 -13.30 -18.40 -21.19
C ALA A 160 -14.54 -17.72 -20.60
N LYS A 161 -14.83 -18.04 -19.34
CA LYS A 161 -16.03 -17.53 -18.65
C LYS A 161 -15.71 -16.47 -17.63
N ARG A 162 -14.58 -16.59 -16.90
CA ARG A 162 -14.20 -15.71 -15.81
C ARG A 162 -12.80 -15.16 -16.04
N ILE A 163 -12.70 -13.84 -16.20
CA ILE A 163 -11.52 -13.16 -16.71
C ILE A 163 -11.10 -12.06 -15.74
N ALA A 164 -9.84 -12.11 -15.29
CA ALA A 164 -9.26 -11.01 -14.52
C ALA A 164 -8.90 -9.85 -15.45
N MET A 165 -9.16 -8.63 -15.01
CA MET A 165 -8.69 -7.39 -15.63
C MET A 165 -8.36 -6.37 -14.54
N GLN A 166 -7.56 -5.34 -14.86
CA GLN A 166 -7.30 -4.21 -13.96
C GLN A 166 -8.57 -3.35 -13.82
N TYR A 167 -9.53 -3.90 -13.15
CA TYR A 167 -10.86 -3.39 -12.90
C TYR A 167 -11.21 -3.53 -11.41
N SER A 168 -11.76 -2.49 -10.82
CA SER A 168 -12.24 -2.53 -9.44
C SER A 168 -13.76 -2.38 -9.42
N PRO A 169 -14.51 -3.45 -9.07
CA PRO A 169 -15.96 -3.37 -8.91
C PRO A 169 -16.35 -2.25 -7.94
N MET A 170 -17.33 -1.43 -8.31
CA MET A 170 -17.78 -0.28 -7.52
C MET A 170 -16.67 0.71 -7.14
N ASN A 171 -15.53 0.64 -7.83
CA ASN A 171 -14.33 1.43 -7.53
C ASN A 171 -13.83 1.26 -6.09
N ALA A 172 -14.04 0.09 -5.49
CA ALA A 172 -13.68 -0.18 -4.09
C ALA A 172 -12.17 -0.05 -3.84
N ILE A 173 -11.32 -0.32 -4.86
CA ILE A 173 -9.86 -0.13 -4.80
C ILE A 173 -9.45 0.65 -6.06
N PRO A 174 -9.51 1.99 -6.03
CA PRO A 174 -9.31 2.83 -7.22
C PRO A 174 -7.92 2.69 -7.84
N TYR A 175 -6.91 2.35 -7.07
CA TYR A 175 -5.52 2.14 -7.52
C TYR A 175 -5.39 1.10 -8.64
N LEU A 176 -6.30 0.13 -8.69
CA LEU A 176 -6.32 -0.99 -9.64
C LEU A 176 -7.27 -0.78 -10.82
N SER A 177 -8.04 0.29 -10.83
CA SER A 177 -9.01 0.58 -11.88
C SER A 177 -8.33 1.31 -13.04
N ARG A 178 -7.71 0.54 -13.96
CA ARG A 178 -6.93 1.06 -15.09
C ARG A 178 -7.59 0.82 -16.45
N VAL A 179 -8.45 -0.19 -16.53
CA VAL A 179 -9.23 -0.47 -17.76
C VAL A 179 -10.47 0.39 -17.77
N ASP A 180 -10.72 1.08 -18.88
CA ASP A 180 -11.89 1.94 -19.04
C ASP A 180 -13.21 1.14 -19.04
N ALA A 181 -14.29 1.79 -18.59
CA ALA A 181 -15.61 1.16 -18.48
C ALA A 181 -16.12 0.59 -19.81
N GLY A 182 -15.86 1.29 -20.92
CA GLY A 182 -16.30 0.83 -22.26
C GLY A 182 -15.61 -0.46 -22.68
N THR A 183 -14.33 -0.65 -22.33
CA THR A 183 -13.62 -1.91 -22.59
C THR A 183 -14.15 -3.03 -21.69
N ILE A 184 -14.48 -2.76 -20.43
CA ILE A 184 -15.14 -3.73 -19.52
C ILE A 184 -16.52 -4.15 -20.11
N ASP A 185 -17.32 -3.19 -20.55
CA ASP A 185 -18.63 -3.46 -21.16
C ASP A 185 -18.50 -4.29 -22.44
N LEU A 186 -17.50 -3.99 -23.28
CA LEU A 186 -17.21 -4.77 -24.47
C LEU A 186 -16.89 -6.23 -24.12
N VAL A 187 -15.97 -6.47 -23.18
CA VAL A 187 -15.59 -7.83 -22.78
C VAL A 187 -16.78 -8.60 -22.19
N ARG A 188 -17.60 -7.95 -21.38
CA ARG A 188 -18.85 -8.54 -20.84
C ARG A 188 -19.86 -8.86 -21.94
N SER A 189 -20.00 -7.99 -22.95
CA SER A 189 -20.91 -8.22 -24.08
C SER A 189 -20.51 -9.42 -24.93
N LEU A 190 -19.24 -9.84 -24.86
CA LEU A 190 -18.73 -11.05 -25.51
C LEU A 190 -18.96 -12.32 -24.69
N GLY A 191 -19.62 -12.22 -23.53
CA GLY A 191 -20.06 -13.35 -22.70
C GLY A 191 -19.14 -13.67 -21.53
N ALA A 192 -18.13 -12.87 -21.27
CA ALA A 192 -17.20 -13.08 -20.14
C ALA A 192 -17.68 -12.38 -18.85
N GLU A 193 -17.48 -13.03 -17.70
CA GLU A 193 -17.52 -12.41 -16.39
C GLU A 193 -16.18 -11.72 -16.14
N VAL A 194 -16.17 -10.40 -15.99
CA VAL A 194 -14.96 -9.65 -15.65
C VAL A 194 -14.87 -9.48 -14.16
N VAL A 195 -13.76 -9.99 -13.57
CA VAL A 195 -13.41 -9.85 -12.17
C VAL A 195 -12.16 -9.00 -11.98
N THR A 196 -11.93 -8.54 -10.76
CA THR A 196 -10.73 -7.77 -10.43
C THR A 196 -9.47 -8.63 -10.51
N SER A 197 -8.36 -8.03 -10.97
CA SER A 197 -7.01 -8.62 -10.91
C SER A 197 -6.27 -8.29 -9.62
N ALA A 198 -6.92 -7.73 -8.60
CA ALA A 198 -6.30 -7.15 -7.41
C ALA A 198 -5.28 -8.08 -6.73
N ASP A 199 -5.67 -9.33 -6.46
CA ASP A 199 -4.80 -10.32 -5.80
C ASP A 199 -3.66 -10.80 -6.72
N LEU A 200 -3.89 -10.82 -8.04
CA LEU A 200 -2.83 -11.11 -9.00
C LEU A 200 -1.81 -9.98 -9.08
N VAL A 201 -2.27 -8.74 -9.23
CA VAL A 201 -1.38 -7.55 -9.28
C VAL A 201 -0.46 -7.51 -8.07
N GLN A 202 -1.00 -7.73 -6.88
CA GLN A 202 -0.24 -7.69 -5.64
C GLN A 202 0.95 -8.66 -5.64
N GLN A 203 0.79 -9.85 -6.22
CA GLN A 203 1.85 -10.87 -6.31
C GLN A 203 3.03 -10.44 -7.21
N PHE A 204 2.82 -9.53 -8.15
CA PHE A 204 3.83 -9.09 -9.12
C PHE A 204 4.37 -7.68 -8.84
N GLU A 205 3.61 -6.85 -8.13
CA GLU A 205 3.92 -5.44 -7.89
C GLU A 205 4.34 -5.14 -6.44
N ALA A 206 3.88 -5.94 -5.47
CA ALA A 206 4.05 -5.62 -4.06
C ALA A 206 4.93 -6.61 -3.30
N VAL A 207 5.14 -7.81 -3.82
CA VAL A 207 6.00 -8.79 -3.16
C VAL A 207 7.44 -8.58 -3.58
N TRP A 208 8.29 -8.32 -2.59
CA TRP A 208 9.69 -8.00 -2.77
C TRP A 208 10.57 -9.24 -2.87
N ASP A 209 11.64 -9.11 -3.63
CA ASP A 209 12.79 -10.01 -3.59
C ASP A 209 13.80 -9.62 -2.48
N ASP A 210 14.87 -10.39 -2.35
CA ASP A 210 15.90 -10.15 -1.32
C ASP A 210 16.69 -8.85 -1.59
N ALA A 211 16.89 -8.47 -2.85
CA ALA A 211 17.57 -7.23 -3.21
C ALA A 211 16.70 -6.01 -2.88
N GLN A 212 15.41 -6.09 -3.14
CA GLN A 212 14.44 -5.06 -2.77
C GLN A 212 14.37 -4.90 -1.25
N LEU A 213 14.28 -6.01 -0.50
CA LEU A 213 14.32 -5.97 0.96
C LEU A 213 15.61 -5.33 1.48
N ALA A 214 16.76 -5.69 0.92
CA ALA A 214 18.04 -5.08 1.29
C ALA A 214 18.07 -3.58 0.98
N SER A 215 17.51 -3.15 -0.16
CA SER A 215 17.43 -1.72 -0.50
C SER A 215 16.54 -0.94 0.46
N HIS A 216 15.42 -1.52 0.90
CA HIS A 216 14.57 -0.96 1.94
C HIS A 216 15.30 -0.77 3.27
N GLN A 217 16.05 -1.78 3.70
CA GLN A 217 16.81 -1.71 4.96
C GLN A 217 17.79 -0.54 4.97
N VAL A 218 18.56 -0.38 3.86
CA VAL A 218 19.48 0.76 3.70
C VAL A 218 18.75 2.09 3.74
N ALA A 219 17.60 2.19 3.08
CA ALA A 219 16.79 3.40 3.08
C ALA A 219 16.25 3.71 4.49
N ALA A 220 15.66 2.72 5.17
CA ALA A 220 15.07 2.88 6.50
C ALA A 220 16.12 3.30 7.55
N GLU A 221 17.31 2.69 7.55
CA GLU A 221 18.44 3.09 8.40
C GLU A 221 18.90 4.51 8.08
N GLY A 222 18.98 4.86 6.80
CA GLY A 222 19.34 6.19 6.33
C GLY A 222 18.34 7.25 6.79
N LEU A 223 17.04 7.01 6.63
CA LEU A 223 15.99 7.93 7.07
C LEU A 223 15.99 8.09 8.60
N ARG A 224 16.13 6.99 9.34
CA ARG A 224 16.19 7.06 10.80
C ARG A 224 17.34 7.94 11.29
N ALA A 225 18.53 7.82 10.69
CA ALA A 225 19.66 8.67 11.01
C ALA A 225 19.41 10.14 10.62
N ILE A 226 18.74 10.39 9.50
CA ILE A 226 18.40 11.76 9.06
C ILE A 226 17.44 12.44 10.05
N VAL A 227 16.49 11.70 10.64
CA VAL A 227 15.61 12.28 11.69
C VAL A 227 16.41 12.79 12.88
N ASP A 228 17.39 12.01 13.38
CA ASP A 228 18.24 12.45 14.50
C ASP A 228 19.05 13.71 14.14
N GLU A 229 19.62 13.73 12.94
CA GLU A 229 20.36 14.89 12.44
C GLU A 229 19.45 16.11 12.26
N ALA A 230 18.23 15.93 11.76
CA ALA A 230 17.27 17.01 11.53
C ALA A 230 16.84 17.66 12.85
N PHE A 231 16.49 16.87 13.86
CA PHE A 231 16.16 17.40 15.18
C PHE A 231 17.39 18.02 15.88
N GLY A 232 18.58 17.45 15.74
CA GLY A 232 19.83 18.05 16.18
C GLY A 232 20.10 19.40 15.49
N PHE A 233 19.83 19.49 14.20
CA PHE A 233 19.96 20.73 13.43
C PHE A 233 18.99 21.83 13.90
N VAL A 234 17.75 21.47 14.26
CA VAL A 234 16.81 22.41 14.88
C VAL A 234 17.40 22.99 16.16
N GLY A 235 17.84 22.13 17.10
CA GLY A 235 18.40 22.57 18.38
C GLY A 235 19.63 23.49 18.21
N THR A 236 20.57 23.08 17.34
CA THR A 236 21.82 23.86 17.11
C THR A 236 21.58 25.17 16.39
N SER A 237 20.65 25.20 15.43
CA SER A 237 20.27 26.43 14.72
C SER A 237 19.68 27.47 15.68
N LEU A 238 18.80 27.03 16.58
CA LEU A 238 18.21 27.92 17.59
C LEU A 238 19.23 28.42 18.63
N ALA A 239 20.16 27.55 19.05
CA ALA A 239 21.26 27.94 19.91
C ALA A 239 22.14 29.04 19.28
N ALA A 240 22.40 28.91 17.98
CA ALA A 240 23.13 29.91 17.19
C ALA A 240 22.29 31.14 16.84
N ARG A 241 21.05 31.25 17.30
CA ARG A 241 20.08 32.29 16.95
C ARG A 241 19.85 32.46 15.45
N SER A 242 20.02 31.42 14.69
CA SER A 242 19.71 31.41 13.27
C SER A 242 18.20 31.34 13.05
N SER A 243 17.71 32.06 12.03
CA SER A 243 16.32 31.96 11.61
C SER A 243 16.13 30.67 10.84
N LEU A 244 15.58 29.64 11.46
CA LEU A 244 15.23 28.38 10.84
C LEU A 244 13.73 28.35 10.58
N THR A 245 13.32 27.96 9.36
CA THR A 245 11.91 27.75 8.98
C THR A 245 11.66 26.30 8.66
N GLU A 246 10.38 25.92 8.54
CA GLU A 246 9.98 24.59 8.07
C GLU A 246 10.63 24.25 6.71
N TYR A 247 10.62 25.21 5.76
CA TYR A 247 11.30 25.04 4.47
C TYR A 247 12.81 24.86 4.63
N GLY A 248 13.45 25.62 5.51
CA GLY A 248 14.87 25.46 5.82
C GLY A 248 15.20 24.05 6.36
N LEU A 249 14.33 23.51 7.25
CA LEU A 249 14.45 22.15 7.75
C LEU A 249 14.24 21.11 6.65
N GLN A 250 13.22 21.29 5.79
CA GLN A 250 13.00 20.43 4.62
C GLN A 250 14.24 20.37 3.71
N GLN A 251 14.84 21.55 3.39
CA GLN A 251 16.03 21.60 2.55
C GLN A 251 17.25 20.93 3.21
N TYR A 252 17.37 21.05 4.53
CA TYR A 252 18.39 20.30 5.28
C TYR A 252 18.19 18.80 5.13
N ILE A 253 16.97 18.27 5.34
CA ILE A 253 16.65 16.86 5.19
C ILE A 253 17.00 16.35 3.77
N LEU A 254 16.59 17.10 2.73
CA LEU A 254 16.93 16.78 1.33
C LEU A 254 18.44 16.70 1.11
N SER A 255 19.21 17.63 1.68
CA SER A 255 20.68 17.61 1.59
C SER A 255 21.28 16.36 2.27
N ARG A 256 20.67 15.89 3.36
CA ARG A 256 21.12 14.68 4.07
C ARG A 256 20.75 13.40 3.32
N MET A 257 19.58 13.36 2.65
CA MET A 257 19.22 12.28 1.74
C MET A 257 20.24 12.18 0.60
N GLN A 258 20.52 13.30 -0.06
CA GLN A 258 21.53 13.34 -1.13
C GLN A 258 22.92 12.88 -0.67
N ALA A 259 23.36 13.34 0.52
CA ALA A 259 24.65 12.96 1.09
C ALA A 259 24.78 11.45 1.39
N ARG A 260 23.64 10.76 1.58
CA ARG A 260 23.57 9.30 1.76
C ARG A 260 23.28 8.53 0.48
N GLY A 261 23.23 9.22 -0.67
CA GLY A 261 22.88 8.59 -1.94
C GLY A 261 21.44 8.10 -2.00
N LEU A 262 20.54 8.69 -1.21
CA LEU A 262 19.10 8.40 -1.26
C LEU A 262 18.39 9.40 -2.17
N VAL A 263 17.31 8.96 -2.81
CA VAL A 263 16.46 9.74 -3.70
C VAL A 263 15.01 9.68 -3.24
N THR A 264 14.26 10.76 -3.48
CA THR A 264 12.83 10.84 -3.21
C THR A 264 12.09 11.41 -4.41
N SER A 265 10.83 11.02 -4.60
CA SER A 265 9.95 11.52 -5.67
C SER A 265 9.35 12.90 -5.37
N SER A 266 9.27 13.27 -4.11
CA SER A 266 8.76 14.56 -3.64
C SER A 266 9.44 14.96 -2.34
N PRO A 267 9.50 16.26 -2.03
CA PRO A 267 10.15 16.75 -0.82
C PRO A 267 9.47 16.23 0.46
N PRO A 268 10.23 15.97 1.54
CA PRO A 268 9.68 15.56 2.83
C PRO A 268 8.82 16.66 3.47
N ILE A 269 7.96 16.27 4.39
CA ILE A 269 7.19 17.19 5.21
C ILE A 269 8.04 17.62 6.42
N ALA A 270 8.05 18.93 6.69
CA ALA A 270 8.52 19.50 7.94
C ALA A 270 7.48 20.55 8.35
N ALA A 271 6.77 20.31 9.44
CA ALA A 271 5.64 21.12 9.85
C ALA A 271 5.68 21.48 11.34
N VAL A 272 5.30 22.69 11.70
CA VAL A 272 5.24 23.12 13.10
C VAL A 272 3.81 23.49 13.52
N ASN A 273 3.45 23.11 14.74
CA ASN A 273 2.17 23.45 15.39
C ASN A 273 0.97 23.24 14.44
N ALA A 274 0.18 24.29 14.16
CA ALA A 274 -1.01 24.22 13.34
C ALA A 274 -0.77 23.65 11.93
N HIS A 275 0.41 23.85 11.34
CA HIS A 275 0.73 23.26 10.04
C HIS A 275 0.84 21.73 10.11
N SER A 276 1.27 21.16 11.23
CA SER A 276 1.28 19.70 11.41
C SER A 276 -0.11 19.09 11.54
N ALA A 277 -1.16 19.90 11.71
CA ALA A 277 -2.55 19.45 11.68
C ALA A 277 -3.08 19.20 10.25
N ASP A 278 -2.35 19.62 9.21
CA ASP A 278 -2.59 19.22 7.83
C ASP A 278 -1.68 18.03 7.48
N PRO A 279 -2.23 16.82 7.29
CA PRO A 279 -1.44 15.61 7.00
C PRO A 279 -0.56 15.72 5.75
N HIS A 280 -0.94 16.56 4.78
CA HIS A 280 -0.24 16.76 3.52
C HIS A 280 0.43 18.12 3.39
N TYR A 281 0.68 18.79 4.52
CA TYR A 281 1.36 20.08 4.52
C TYR A 281 2.70 20.01 3.78
N ALA A 282 2.92 20.94 2.87
CA ALA A 282 4.16 21.08 2.12
C ALA A 282 4.76 22.47 2.32
N PRO A 283 5.88 22.59 3.05
CA PRO A 283 6.49 23.90 3.26
C PRO A 283 7.02 24.49 1.95
N ALA A 284 6.77 25.79 1.74
CA ALA A 284 7.26 26.56 0.59
C ALA A 284 8.37 27.53 1.01
N SER A 285 9.18 27.99 0.05
CA SER A 285 10.24 28.97 0.31
C SER A 285 9.71 30.29 0.86
N GLU A 286 8.49 30.65 0.48
CA GLU A 286 7.77 31.84 0.98
C GLU A 286 6.60 31.38 1.85
N GLY A 287 6.37 32.07 2.96
CA GLY A 287 5.26 31.80 3.88
C GLY A 287 5.50 30.65 4.87
N SER A 288 6.62 29.95 4.80
CA SER A 288 6.99 28.90 5.72
C SER A 288 7.18 29.43 7.14
N ALA A 289 6.59 28.75 8.14
CA ALA A 289 6.67 29.22 9.52
C ALA A 289 8.09 29.10 10.09
N PRO A 290 8.52 30.05 10.94
CA PRO A 290 9.77 29.93 11.69
C PRO A 290 9.60 28.91 12.81
N ILE A 291 10.65 28.10 13.04
CA ILE A 291 10.74 27.16 14.16
C ILE A 291 11.28 27.86 15.38
N ARG A 292 10.61 27.74 16.53
CA ARG A 292 10.94 28.45 17.78
C ARG A 292 10.92 27.50 18.96
N GLN A 293 11.50 27.94 20.08
CA GLN A 293 11.31 27.23 21.34
C GLN A 293 9.83 27.18 21.72
N GLY A 294 9.36 26.02 22.13
CA GLY A 294 7.97 25.74 22.47
C GLY A 294 7.14 25.16 21.32
N ASP A 295 7.71 25.06 20.12
CA ASP A 295 7.01 24.49 18.98
C ASP A 295 7.03 22.96 18.97
N LEU A 296 5.93 22.35 18.53
CA LEU A 296 5.86 20.97 18.08
C LEU A 296 6.38 20.91 16.65
N VAL A 297 7.24 19.97 16.33
CA VAL A 297 7.79 19.74 14.99
C VAL A 297 7.49 18.32 14.54
N LEU A 298 6.78 18.18 13.44
CA LEU A 298 6.55 16.91 12.75
C LEU A 298 7.44 16.85 11.53
N ILE A 299 8.16 15.73 11.37
CA ILE A 299 8.95 15.39 10.18
C ILE A 299 8.42 14.10 9.63
N ASP A 300 8.03 14.10 8.35
CA ASP A 300 7.63 12.94 7.59
C ASP A 300 8.48 12.86 6.33
N LEU A 301 9.16 11.70 6.15
CA LEU A 301 10.19 11.58 5.13
C LEU A 301 10.25 10.16 4.56
N TRP A 302 10.29 10.10 3.23
CA TRP A 302 10.38 8.90 2.43
C TRP A 302 11.50 9.00 1.42
N ALA A 303 12.25 7.91 1.26
CA ALA A 303 13.30 7.83 0.26
C ALA A 303 13.63 6.37 -0.08
N LYS A 304 14.38 6.18 -1.16
CA LYS A 304 14.93 4.89 -1.58
C LYS A 304 16.34 5.04 -2.13
N GLN A 305 17.03 3.94 -2.33
CA GLN A 305 18.25 3.92 -3.12
C GLN A 305 17.92 4.26 -4.59
N PRO A 306 18.86 4.87 -5.35
CA PRO A 306 18.67 5.10 -6.79
C PRO A 306 18.74 3.77 -7.55
N GLY A 307 18.02 3.70 -8.67
CA GLY A 307 18.08 2.60 -9.61
C GLY A 307 16.79 1.77 -9.68
N PRO A 308 16.67 0.93 -10.72
CA PRO A 308 15.51 0.07 -10.93
C PRO A 308 15.38 -0.96 -9.81
N GLY A 309 14.14 -1.25 -9.41
CA GLY A 309 13.85 -2.24 -8.39
C GLY A 309 14.06 -1.77 -6.95
N ALA A 310 14.72 -0.63 -6.71
CA ALA A 310 14.86 -0.10 -5.35
C ALA A 310 13.53 0.35 -4.80
N VAL A 311 13.24 0.01 -3.54
CA VAL A 311 11.97 0.28 -2.86
C VAL A 311 12.13 1.32 -1.77
N TYR A 312 11.06 2.05 -1.51
CA TYR A 312 11.01 3.10 -0.51
C TYR A 312 11.07 2.58 0.93
N ALA A 313 11.54 3.41 1.83
CA ALA A 313 11.20 3.42 3.24
C ALA A 313 10.47 4.74 3.55
N ASP A 314 9.62 4.73 4.59
CA ASP A 314 8.76 5.84 4.96
C ASP A 314 8.59 5.90 6.49
N ILE A 315 8.89 7.06 7.09
CA ILE A 315 8.77 7.22 8.54
C ILE A 315 8.34 8.63 8.93
N THR A 316 7.49 8.74 9.94
CA THR A 316 7.15 10.01 10.58
C THR A 316 7.59 10.03 12.03
N TRP A 317 8.26 11.11 12.42
CA TRP A 317 8.65 11.41 13.79
C TRP A 317 8.17 12.79 14.22
N THR A 318 7.78 12.90 15.48
CA THR A 318 7.33 14.17 16.07
C THR A 318 8.22 14.54 17.26
N GLY A 319 8.64 15.81 17.34
CA GLY A 319 9.47 16.34 18.41
C GLY A 319 8.88 17.64 18.98
N PHE A 320 9.37 18.04 20.15
CA PHE A 320 9.02 19.29 20.80
C PHE A 320 10.29 20.11 21.09
N VAL A 321 10.32 21.35 20.65
CA VAL A 321 11.48 22.25 20.82
C VAL A 321 11.54 22.77 22.25
N GLY A 322 12.25 22.06 23.10
CA GLY A 322 12.40 22.38 24.51
C GLY A 322 12.91 21.18 25.31
N ALA A 323 13.36 21.43 26.51
CA ALA A 323 13.86 20.37 27.41
C ALA A 323 12.74 19.51 28.01
N THR A 324 11.52 20.05 28.09
CA THR A 324 10.36 19.38 28.69
C THR A 324 9.17 19.45 27.74
N VAL A 325 8.66 18.28 27.39
CA VAL A 325 7.46 18.16 26.55
C VAL A 325 6.22 18.47 27.41
N PRO A 326 5.28 19.32 26.94
CA PRO A 326 4.04 19.57 27.66
C PRO A 326 3.17 18.30 27.75
N ALA A 327 2.50 18.11 28.88
CA ALA A 327 1.74 16.89 29.18
C ALA A 327 0.67 16.60 28.11
N ARG A 328 -0.05 17.61 27.61
CA ARG A 328 -1.10 17.42 26.59
C ARG A 328 -0.56 16.81 25.28
N GLN A 329 0.59 17.30 24.78
CA GLN A 329 1.21 16.75 23.58
C GLN A 329 1.72 15.35 23.82
N GLN A 330 2.33 15.09 24.98
CA GLN A 330 2.79 13.77 25.35
C GLN A 330 1.62 12.77 25.47
N ASP A 331 0.50 13.15 26.08
CA ASP A 331 -0.68 12.30 26.24
C ASP A 331 -1.28 11.92 24.88
N ILE A 332 -1.39 12.88 23.95
CA ILE A 332 -1.87 12.62 22.59
C ILE A 332 -0.90 11.72 21.83
N PHE A 333 0.41 11.98 21.95
CA PHE A 333 1.42 11.09 21.33
C PHE A 333 1.29 9.66 21.85
N GLN A 334 1.05 9.46 23.16
CA GLN A 334 0.86 8.13 23.72
C GLN A 334 -0.39 7.42 23.18
N ILE A 335 -1.44 8.15 22.81
CA ILE A 335 -2.61 7.56 22.15
C ILE A 335 -2.22 7.08 20.76
N VAL A 336 -1.57 7.93 19.96
CA VAL A 336 -1.09 7.58 18.61
C VAL A 336 -0.13 6.40 18.65
N ARG A 337 0.83 6.40 19.57
CA ARG A 337 1.76 5.28 19.78
C ARG A 337 1.03 3.98 20.08
N ARG A 338 0.07 3.99 21.03
CA ARG A 338 -0.71 2.78 21.36
C ARG A 338 -1.50 2.26 20.15
N ALA A 339 -2.04 3.14 19.33
CA ALA A 339 -2.76 2.77 18.13
C ALA A 339 -1.82 2.08 17.11
N ARG A 340 -0.65 2.69 16.85
CA ARG A 340 0.41 2.13 16.00
C ARG A 340 0.87 0.76 16.51
N ASP A 341 1.22 0.68 17.79
CA ASP A 341 1.75 -0.55 18.41
C ASP A 341 0.69 -1.66 18.46
N ALA A 342 -0.61 -1.32 18.63
CA ALA A 342 -1.71 -2.28 18.57
C ALA A 342 -1.87 -2.89 17.17
N ALA A 343 -1.76 -2.07 16.12
CA ALA A 343 -1.79 -2.54 14.74
C ALA A 343 -0.62 -3.49 14.44
N VAL A 344 0.61 -3.11 14.80
CA VAL A 344 1.81 -3.98 14.68
C VAL A 344 1.61 -5.31 15.41
N THR A 345 1.17 -5.25 16.67
CA THR A 345 0.94 -6.45 17.50
C THR A 345 -0.11 -7.38 16.90
N PHE A 346 -1.19 -6.80 16.37
CA PHE A 346 -2.25 -7.56 15.69
C PHE A 346 -1.69 -8.29 14.46
N VAL A 347 -0.98 -7.61 13.59
CA VAL A 347 -0.37 -8.22 12.40
C VAL A 347 0.61 -9.32 12.79
N GLN A 348 1.51 -9.07 13.75
CA GLN A 348 2.45 -10.06 14.25
C GLN A 348 1.75 -11.31 14.81
N GLY A 349 0.69 -11.10 15.59
CA GLY A 349 -0.10 -12.20 16.15
C GLY A 349 -0.75 -13.08 15.08
N ARG A 350 -1.35 -12.45 14.07
CA ARG A 350 -2.01 -13.15 12.94
C ARG A 350 -0.99 -13.93 12.10
N VAL A 351 0.13 -13.30 11.74
CA VAL A 351 1.18 -13.94 10.94
C VAL A 351 1.82 -15.12 11.68
N ARG A 352 2.10 -14.98 12.98
CA ARG A 352 2.64 -16.09 13.80
C ARG A 352 1.64 -17.22 13.98
N ALA A 353 0.34 -16.92 13.99
CA ALA A 353 -0.72 -17.93 13.95
C ALA A 353 -0.88 -18.56 12.56
N GLY A 354 -0.14 -18.03 11.60
CA GLY A 354 -0.18 -18.50 10.25
C GLY A 354 -1.32 -17.95 9.41
N GLU A 355 -1.79 -16.79 9.69
CA GLU A 355 -2.89 -16.14 8.99
C GLU A 355 -2.40 -14.88 8.25
N CYS A 356 -3.03 -14.56 7.13
CA CYS A 356 -2.82 -13.32 6.41
C CYS A 356 -4.04 -12.40 6.67
N PRO A 357 -3.91 -11.37 7.52
CA PRO A 357 -5.03 -10.47 7.77
C PRO A 357 -5.34 -9.63 6.52
N TYR A 358 -6.55 -9.07 6.47
CA TYR A 358 -6.92 -8.07 5.49
C TYR A 358 -6.44 -6.68 5.93
N GLY A 359 -6.17 -5.78 4.98
CA GLY A 359 -5.77 -4.41 5.29
C GLY A 359 -6.78 -3.66 6.16
N TRP A 360 -8.07 -3.82 5.89
CA TRP A 360 -9.14 -3.20 6.66
C TRP A 360 -9.20 -3.69 8.13
N GLU A 361 -8.84 -4.96 8.42
CA GLU A 361 -8.85 -5.48 9.81
C GLU A 361 -7.79 -4.75 10.67
N VAL A 362 -6.64 -4.43 10.06
CA VAL A 362 -5.54 -3.74 10.75
C VAL A 362 -5.91 -2.27 11.00
N ASP A 363 -6.53 -1.60 10.01
CA ASP A 363 -7.04 -0.23 10.19
C ASP A 363 -8.05 -0.15 11.32
N ASP A 364 -9.01 -1.09 11.40
CA ASP A 364 -10.02 -1.16 12.47
C ASP A 364 -9.39 -1.27 13.86
N VAL A 365 -8.34 -2.09 14.01
CA VAL A 365 -7.64 -2.24 15.30
C VAL A 365 -6.96 -0.92 15.70
N CYS A 366 -6.25 -0.30 14.76
CA CYS A 366 -5.57 0.98 14.98
C CYS A 366 -6.57 2.10 15.32
N ARG A 367 -7.57 2.26 14.49
CA ARG A 367 -8.59 3.32 14.56
C ARG A 367 -9.39 3.25 15.85
N ARG A 368 -9.74 2.04 16.31
CA ARG A 368 -10.48 1.83 17.57
C ARG A 368 -9.74 2.41 18.77
N VAL A 369 -8.43 2.27 18.87
CA VAL A 369 -7.64 2.84 19.99
C VAL A 369 -7.79 4.37 20.06
N ILE A 370 -7.78 5.04 18.90
CA ILE A 370 -7.95 6.49 18.81
C ILE A 370 -9.40 6.90 19.11
N GLN A 371 -10.38 6.12 18.61
CA GLN A 371 -11.81 6.35 18.88
C GLN A 371 -12.14 6.20 20.37
N ASP A 372 -11.67 5.14 21.01
CA ASP A 372 -11.91 4.86 22.44
C ASP A 372 -11.26 5.94 23.34
N ALA A 373 -10.20 6.59 22.85
CA ALA A 373 -9.60 7.76 23.52
C ALA A 373 -10.35 9.08 23.27
N GLY A 374 -11.42 9.08 22.47
CA GLY A 374 -12.24 10.26 22.18
C GLY A 374 -11.75 11.14 21.03
N TYR A 375 -10.73 10.69 20.26
CA TYR A 375 -10.12 11.46 19.17
C TYR A 375 -10.47 10.93 17.78
N GLY A 376 -11.42 10.00 17.63
CA GLY A 376 -11.74 9.36 16.36
C GLY A 376 -12.02 10.31 15.20
N GLN A 377 -12.69 11.47 15.45
CA GLN A 377 -12.96 12.48 14.43
C GLN A 377 -11.71 13.21 13.91
N TYR A 378 -10.60 13.11 14.60
CA TYR A 378 -9.33 13.75 14.26
C TYR A 378 -8.32 12.80 13.60
N PHE A 379 -8.70 11.54 13.36
CA PHE A 379 -7.93 10.60 12.56
C PHE A 379 -8.58 10.46 11.18
N VAL A 380 -8.13 11.28 10.24
CA VAL A 380 -8.83 11.63 9.00
C VAL A 380 -8.32 10.93 7.74
N HIS A 381 -7.33 10.05 7.86
CA HIS A 381 -6.80 9.24 6.76
C HIS A 381 -6.73 7.76 7.15
N ARG A 382 -6.43 6.88 6.20
CA ARG A 382 -6.17 5.45 6.42
C ARG A 382 -4.99 5.24 7.37
N THR A 383 -4.91 4.08 8.01
CA THR A 383 -3.82 3.76 8.93
C THR A 383 -2.48 3.57 8.22
N GLY A 384 -2.47 3.27 6.91
CA GLY A 384 -1.23 3.12 6.16
C GLY A 384 -1.45 2.65 4.73
N HIS A 385 -0.36 2.53 4.00
CA HIS A 385 -0.36 2.16 2.60
C HIS A 385 0.72 1.14 2.25
N SER A 386 0.54 0.44 1.13
CA SER A 386 1.57 -0.43 0.58
C SER A 386 2.80 0.38 0.17
N ILE A 387 3.98 -0.13 0.46
CA ILE A 387 5.27 0.43 0.06
C ILE A 387 5.92 -0.46 -1.00
N GLY A 388 6.53 0.15 -2.01
CA GLY A 388 7.19 -0.54 -3.12
C GLY A 388 8.22 0.34 -3.81
N GLU A 389 8.37 0.14 -5.12
CA GLU A 389 9.17 1.04 -5.98
C GLU A 389 8.59 2.46 -6.04
N GLU A 390 7.28 2.58 -5.79
CA GLU A 390 6.57 3.82 -5.48
C GLU A 390 6.33 3.88 -3.97
N VAL A 391 6.33 5.10 -3.39
CA VAL A 391 6.04 5.26 -1.96
C VAL A 391 4.64 4.74 -1.63
N HIS A 392 3.66 5.02 -2.49
CA HIS A 392 2.33 4.40 -2.46
C HIS A 392 2.28 3.25 -3.47
N GLY A 393 2.62 2.04 -3.03
CA GLY A 393 2.67 0.85 -3.88
C GLY A 393 1.29 0.27 -4.23
N ASN A 394 1.30 -0.78 -5.06
CA ASN A 394 0.07 -1.45 -5.53
C ASN A 394 -0.34 -2.69 -4.69
N GLY A 395 0.28 -2.89 -3.52
CA GLY A 395 -0.15 -3.89 -2.56
C GLY A 395 -1.38 -3.45 -1.75
N ALA A 396 -1.79 -4.29 -0.80
CA ALA A 396 -2.88 -3.96 0.09
C ALA A 396 -2.52 -2.78 1.00
N ASN A 397 -3.45 -1.83 1.10
CA ASN A 397 -3.36 -0.71 2.04
C ASN A 397 -3.98 -1.11 3.39
N ILE A 398 -3.60 -0.41 4.43
CA ILE A 398 -4.19 -0.54 5.76
C ILE A 398 -5.32 0.49 5.83
N ASP A 399 -6.49 0.11 5.30
CA ASP A 399 -7.56 1.06 5.02
C ASP A 399 -8.97 0.44 5.19
N ASN A 400 -9.76 1.04 6.06
CA ASN A 400 -11.21 0.86 6.19
C ASN A 400 -11.92 2.22 6.34
N LEU A 401 -11.30 3.30 5.87
CA LEU A 401 -11.85 4.65 5.93
C LEU A 401 -12.09 5.25 4.54
N GLU A 402 -11.02 5.38 3.76
CA GLU A 402 -11.09 5.94 2.40
C GLU A 402 -11.59 4.89 1.42
N THR A 403 -11.10 3.67 1.58
CA THR A 403 -11.57 2.47 0.88
C THR A 403 -11.58 1.28 1.86
N GLN A 404 -12.42 0.28 1.61
CA GLN A 404 -12.29 -0.99 2.33
C GLN A 404 -11.33 -1.90 1.57
N ASP A 405 -10.05 -1.91 1.97
CA ASP A 405 -9.09 -2.77 1.30
C ASP A 405 -9.24 -4.23 1.76
N ALA A 406 -10.02 -4.97 1.00
CA ALA A 406 -10.32 -6.37 1.25
C ALA A 406 -9.25 -7.34 0.68
N ARG A 407 -8.07 -6.84 0.31
CA ARG A 407 -6.93 -7.68 -0.05
C ARG A 407 -6.21 -8.18 1.19
N ARG A 408 -5.66 -9.38 1.09
CA ARG A 408 -4.83 -9.94 2.16
C ARG A 408 -3.43 -9.32 2.12
N LEU A 409 -2.87 -9.10 3.30
CA LEU A 409 -1.46 -8.77 3.44
C LEU A 409 -0.63 -10.02 3.18
N LEU A 410 0.11 -10.04 2.07
CA LEU A 410 0.87 -11.20 1.63
C LEU A 410 2.28 -11.22 2.24
N PRO A 411 2.87 -12.39 2.52
CA PRO A 411 4.29 -12.51 2.80
C PRO A 411 5.14 -11.93 1.66
N GLY A 412 6.18 -11.19 2.00
CA GLY A 412 7.04 -10.47 1.06
C GLY A 412 6.56 -9.06 0.74
N THR A 413 5.43 -8.59 1.30
CA THR A 413 4.97 -7.20 1.12
C THR A 413 5.41 -6.32 2.29
N CYS A 414 5.47 -5.01 2.04
CA CYS A 414 5.72 -4.00 3.06
C CYS A 414 4.62 -2.92 3.00
N PHE A 415 4.31 -2.35 4.16
CA PHE A 415 3.33 -1.27 4.28
C PHE A 415 3.66 -0.39 5.49
N SER A 416 3.22 0.88 5.43
CA SER A 416 3.30 1.79 6.56
C SER A 416 2.22 1.49 7.62
N ILE A 417 2.51 1.86 8.87
CA ILE A 417 1.53 2.02 9.94
C ILE A 417 1.77 3.40 10.54
N GLU A 418 0.88 4.34 10.26
CA GLU A 418 1.07 5.77 10.43
C GLU A 418 -0.12 6.51 11.07
N PRO A 419 -0.72 6.00 12.15
CA PRO A 419 -1.85 6.71 12.76
C PRO A 419 -1.47 8.13 13.17
N GLY A 420 -2.46 9.04 13.08
CA GLY A 420 -2.31 10.42 13.49
C GLY A 420 -3.55 10.99 14.18
N ILE A 421 -3.36 12.03 14.99
CA ILE A 421 -4.41 12.86 15.56
C ILE A 421 -4.10 14.30 15.16
N TYR A 422 -5.01 14.93 14.41
CA TYR A 422 -4.86 16.24 13.82
C TYR A 422 -5.89 17.20 14.40
N LEU A 423 -5.45 18.07 15.32
CA LEU A 423 -6.29 19.06 15.99
C LEU A 423 -6.25 20.36 15.18
N PRO A 424 -7.33 20.76 14.49
CA PRO A 424 -7.35 21.93 13.65
C PRO A 424 -6.91 23.18 14.42
N ASP A 425 -6.11 24.03 13.77
CA ASP A 425 -5.55 25.28 14.33
C ASP A 425 -4.64 25.11 15.56
N GLU A 426 -4.37 23.85 15.99
CA GLU A 426 -3.49 23.61 17.13
C GLU A 426 -2.21 22.85 16.71
N PHE A 427 -2.31 21.56 16.50
CA PHE A 427 -1.19 20.70 16.07
C PHE A 427 -1.69 19.33 15.62
N GLY A 428 -0.86 18.64 14.83
CA GLY A 428 -0.98 17.23 14.49
C GLY A 428 0.17 16.42 15.06
N ILE A 429 -0.13 15.20 15.47
CA ILE A 429 0.85 14.20 15.88
C ILE A 429 0.61 12.94 15.04
N ARG A 430 1.63 12.53 14.29
CA ARG A 430 1.71 11.25 13.59
C ARG A 430 2.95 10.50 14.06
N SER A 431 2.88 9.19 14.11
CA SER A 431 4.03 8.33 14.32
C SER A 431 3.93 7.15 13.38
N GLU A 432 4.95 6.98 12.57
CA GLU A 432 4.96 6.04 11.47
C GLU A 432 6.17 5.12 11.50
N LEU A 433 5.95 3.93 10.99
CA LEU A 433 6.96 2.91 10.78
C LEU A 433 6.56 1.98 9.63
N ASP A 434 7.56 1.33 9.04
CA ASP A 434 7.38 0.32 8.02
C ASP A 434 7.30 -1.08 8.61
N VAL A 435 6.35 -1.88 8.10
CA VAL A 435 6.18 -3.29 8.48
C VAL A 435 6.33 -4.18 7.25
N TYR A 436 7.38 -4.98 7.24
CA TYR A 436 7.59 -6.01 6.23
C TYR A 436 7.08 -7.36 6.72
N LEU A 437 6.27 -8.04 5.91
CA LEU A 437 5.79 -9.39 6.20
C LEU A 437 6.77 -10.44 5.69
N SER A 438 7.42 -11.13 6.60
CA SER A 438 8.11 -12.38 6.28
C SER A 438 7.11 -13.54 6.26
N ALA A 439 7.57 -14.73 5.87
CA ALA A 439 6.74 -15.94 5.92
C ALA A 439 6.27 -16.35 7.33
N ARG A 440 6.88 -15.78 8.38
CA ARG A 440 6.68 -16.24 9.77
C ARG A 440 6.45 -15.12 10.77
N ASP A 441 6.73 -13.89 10.40
CA ASP A 441 6.62 -12.75 11.31
C ASP A 441 6.44 -11.43 10.54
N ALA A 442 5.97 -10.41 11.24
CA ALA A 442 5.97 -9.03 10.77
C ALA A 442 7.15 -8.28 11.40
N VAL A 443 8.05 -7.79 10.56
CA VAL A 443 9.32 -7.15 10.97
C VAL A 443 9.22 -5.65 10.77
N VAL A 444 9.50 -4.89 11.83
CA VAL A 444 9.55 -3.42 11.78
C VAL A 444 10.96 -2.96 11.45
N TYR A 445 11.10 -2.12 10.42
CA TYR A 445 12.36 -1.48 10.04
C TYR A 445 12.45 -0.03 10.51
N GLY A 446 13.61 0.61 10.38
CA GLY A 446 13.84 1.98 10.84
C GLY A 446 13.96 2.11 12.37
N GLN A 447 14.54 1.09 13.01
CA GLN A 447 14.77 1.08 14.48
C GLN A 447 15.80 2.15 14.90
N PRO A 448 15.71 2.66 16.16
CA PRO A 448 14.60 2.45 17.09
C PRO A 448 13.31 3.16 16.65
N VAL A 449 12.15 2.58 16.97
CA VAL A 449 10.86 3.26 16.76
C VAL A 449 10.63 4.32 17.84
N GLN A 450 9.88 5.36 17.49
CA GLN A 450 9.58 6.43 18.44
C GLN A 450 8.69 5.91 19.61
N ALA A 451 9.23 5.97 20.83
CA ALA A 451 8.53 5.54 22.06
C ALA A 451 7.87 6.70 22.80
N ASP A 452 8.43 7.89 22.70
CA ASP A 452 7.96 9.11 23.36
C ASP A 452 8.10 10.31 22.42
N LEU A 453 7.34 11.36 22.67
CA LEU A 453 7.54 12.62 21.97
C LEU A 453 8.93 13.15 22.27
N LEU A 454 9.75 13.35 21.22
CA LEU A 454 11.17 13.66 21.40
C LEU A 454 11.39 15.10 21.90
N PRO A 455 12.00 15.34 23.06
CA PRO A 455 12.47 16.66 23.41
C PRO A 455 13.64 17.06 22.52
N ILE A 456 13.59 18.27 21.93
CA ILE A 456 14.65 18.87 21.12
C ILE A 456 15.30 19.97 21.98
N PRO A 457 16.37 19.66 22.72
CA PRO A 457 17.00 20.66 23.58
C PRO A 457 17.72 21.70 22.74
N ILE A 458 17.66 22.95 23.18
CA ILE A 458 18.49 24.02 22.65
C ILE A 458 19.77 24.02 23.48
N PRO A 459 20.94 23.66 22.91
CA PRO A 459 22.19 23.66 23.63
C PRO A 459 22.50 25.05 24.23
N ALA A 460 23.08 25.08 25.45
CA ALA A 460 23.58 26.33 26.00
C ALA A 460 24.67 26.93 25.09
N SER A 461 24.60 28.20 24.77
CA SER A 461 25.58 28.94 23.96
C SER A 461 26.89 29.13 24.68
#